data_3dd2a0e4f08c5d7a4e8bfc57d4bebc12
#
_entry.id   3dd2a0e4f08c5d7a4e8bfc57d4bebc12
#
_cell.length_a   1.000
_cell.length_b   1.000
_cell.length_c   1.000
_cell.angle_alpha   90.00
_cell.angle_beta   90.00
_cell.angle_gamma   90.00
#
_symmetry.space_group_name_H-M   'P 1'
#
loop_
_entity.id
_entity.type
_entity.pdbx_description
1 polymer ?
#
loop_
_entity_poly.entity_id
_entity_poly.type
_entity_poly.pdbx_seq_one_letter_code
_entity_poly.pdbx_strand_id
1 'polypeptide(L)'
;MSLKSSASPNYSRRKAVDMMMRGLVFVATGLAIVPLVLIIGYVIVIGGGALNWEFFTDIYQPPMQVSMPNLGPVDPNDPFANLDLGSLVGGEPGTGQEGADDAKGSDILEAPARGGVFHGIVGTLLITTVALIIATPIGIMAGIFLSEFPDNSVATTVRFASDVLSGAPSIIVGVTAYILIVNAKGADGQPLGFAGIAGSIALTFLMVPTITRTTEEVLKLVPEATREAALAMGATTWYSTFTVVIPTALSGIVTGVMLAFARGAGETAPLIMTVLGSNVLMTNLFEPMAALPLITYRYTESPFPSENTLAWGSAFVLMMLVLLVNILVRIATRNRLRMR
;
A
#
# COMPACT_ATOMS: atom_id res chain seq x y z
N MET A 1 34.87 41.46 43.28
CA MET A 1 33.76 42.20 42.66
C MET A 1 32.77 41.17 42.17
N SER A 2 31.72 40.89 42.96
CA SER A 2 30.73 39.84 42.71
C SER A 2 29.67 40.35 41.73
N LEU A 3 29.67 39.79 40.51
CA LEU A 3 28.58 40.05 39.54
C LEU A 3 27.31 39.31 40.01
N LYS A 4 26.48 39.97 40.80
CA LYS A 4 25.11 39.55 41.04
C LYS A 4 24.37 39.63 39.72
N SER A 5 24.14 38.46 39.08
CA SER A 5 23.26 38.27 37.95
C SER A 5 21.85 38.79 38.35
N SER A 6 21.44 39.96 37.89
CA SER A 6 20.09 40.44 38.00
C SER A 6 19.21 39.62 37.07
N ALA A 7 18.68 38.51 37.58
CA ALA A 7 17.64 37.76 36.89
C ALA A 7 16.45 38.68 36.61
N SER A 8 16.19 38.98 35.35
CA SER A 8 15.05 39.82 34.94
C SER A 8 13.75 39.26 35.52
N PRO A 9 12.80 40.09 36.00
CA PRO A 9 11.57 39.64 36.64
C PRO A 9 10.70 38.68 35.80
N ASN A 10 11.01 38.56 34.52
CA ASN A 10 10.33 37.68 33.58
C ASN A 10 10.99 36.30 33.41
N TYR A 11 12.14 36.03 34.06
CA TYR A 11 12.87 34.76 33.86
C TYR A 11 12.10 33.55 34.38
N SER A 12 11.50 33.64 35.56
CA SER A 12 10.70 32.56 36.14
C SER A 12 9.44 32.27 35.32
N ARG A 13 8.78 33.32 34.81
CA ARG A 13 7.62 33.19 33.92
C ARG A 13 7.99 32.51 32.56
N ARG A 14 9.11 32.93 31.95
CA ARG A 14 9.63 32.32 30.72
C ARG A 14 10.00 30.87 30.94
N LYS A 15 10.65 30.54 32.05
CA LYS A 15 11.00 29.16 32.43
C LYS A 15 9.74 28.27 32.65
N ALA A 16 8.71 28.82 33.31
CA ALA A 16 7.45 28.13 33.52
C ALA A 16 6.71 27.87 32.19
N VAL A 17 6.66 28.86 31.29
CA VAL A 17 6.07 28.71 29.96
C VAL A 17 6.86 27.69 29.13
N ASP A 18 8.20 27.73 29.14
CA ASP A 18 9.04 26.76 28.43
C ASP A 18 8.83 25.34 28.95
N MET A 19 8.73 25.16 30.28
CA MET A 19 8.44 23.84 30.88
C MET A 19 7.04 23.35 30.50
N MET A 20 6.04 24.23 30.51
CA MET A 20 4.67 23.92 30.11
C MET A 20 4.62 23.52 28.62
N MET A 21 5.29 24.27 27.74
CA MET A 21 5.35 23.98 26.31
C MET A 21 6.08 22.66 26.04
N ARG A 22 7.18 22.36 26.74
CA ARG A 22 7.83 21.04 26.65
C ARG A 22 6.91 19.92 27.09
N GLY A 23 6.20 20.09 28.21
CA GLY A 23 5.20 19.12 28.67
C GLY A 23 4.11 18.90 27.63
N LEU A 24 3.60 19.97 27.02
CA LEU A 24 2.58 19.87 25.98
C LEU A 24 3.09 19.15 24.73
N VAL A 25 4.33 19.43 24.30
CA VAL A 25 4.97 18.71 23.18
C VAL A 25 5.13 17.22 23.49
N PHE A 26 5.59 16.86 24.69
CA PHE A 26 5.69 15.46 25.11
C PHE A 26 4.32 14.75 25.11
N VAL A 27 3.30 15.40 25.63
CA VAL A 27 1.93 14.86 25.64
C VAL A 27 1.40 14.69 24.22
N ALA A 28 1.57 15.69 23.37
CA ALA A 28 1.14 15.63 21.96
C ALA A 28 1.89 14.51 21.21
N THR A 29 3.20 14.37 21.44
CA THR A 29 4.01 13.28 20.87
C THR A 29 3.52 11.91 21.36
N GLY A 30 3.26 11.75 22.65
CA GLY A 30 2.71 10.52 23.22
C GLY A 30 1.35 10.19 22.60
N LEU A 31 0.48 11.19 22.47
CA LEU A 31 -0.86 11.02 21.89
C LEU A 31 -0.81 10.58 20.42
N ALA A 32 0.22 11.00 19.68
CA ALA A 32 0.43 10.58 18.30
C ALA A 32 1.03 9.17 18.19
N ILE A 33 1.93 8.80 19.12
CA ILE A 33 2.64 7.51 19.09
C ILE A 33 1.76 6.36 19.60
N VAL A 34 0.94 6.60 20.64
CA VAL A 34 0.12 5.55 21.27
C VAL A 34 -0.79 4.82 20.27
N PRO A 35 -1.61 5.49 19.44
CA PRO A 35 -2.44 4.81 18.44
C PRO A 35 -1.61 3.99 17.46
N LEU A 36 -0.46 4.53 17.01
CA LEU A 36 0.44 3.83 16.11
C LEU A 36 0.96 2.53 16.71
N VAL A 37 1.44 2.57 17.95
CA VAL A 37 1.94 1.38 18.67
C VAL A 37 0.83 0.36 18.90
N LEU A 38 -0.38 0.82 19.24
CA LEU A 38 -1.54 -0.06 19.43
C LEU A 38 -1.93 -0.76 18.14
N ILE A 39 -2.00 -0.05 17.01
CA ILE A 39 -2.33 -0.64 15.70
C ILE A 39 -1.26 -1.64 15.28
N ILE A 40 0.01 -1.28 15.34
CA ILE A 40 1.11 -2.17 14.99
C ILE A 40 1.13 -3.39 15.91
N GLY A 41 0.98 -3.19 17.22
CA GLY A 41 0.91 -4.27 18.21
C GLY A 41 -0.26 -5.23 17.94
N TYR A 42 -1.42 -4.70 17.61
CA TYR A 42 -2.61 -5.48 17.27
C TYR A 42 -2.39 -6.32 16.00
N VAL A 43 -1.85 -5.71 14.95
CA VAL A 43 -1.52 -6.42 13.70
C VAL A 43 -0.48 -7.52 13.93
N ILE A 44 0.54 -7.27 14.77
CA ILE A 44 1.57 -8.27 15.10
C ILE A 44 0.97 -9.44 15.87
N VAL A 45 0.14 -9.18 16.88
CA VAL A 45 -0.41 -10.22 17.76
C VAL A 45 -1.43 -11.08 17.01
N ILE A 46 -2.37 -10.48 16.31
CA ILE A 46 -3.44 -11.22 15.61
C ILE A 46 -2.96 -11.72 14.26
N GLY A 47 -2.31 -10.87 13.45
CA GLY A 47 -1.80 -11.25 12.15
C GLY A 47 -0.66 -12.26 12.24
N GLY A 48 0.21 -12.14 13.27
CA GLY A 48 1.29 -13.10 13.52
C GLY A 48 0.78 -14.51 13.86
N GLY A 49 -0.36 -14.61 14.52
CA GLY A 49 -1.00 -15.90 14.83
C GLY A 49 -1.57 -16.65 13.61
N ALA A 50 -1.82 -15.93 12.51
CA ALA A 50 -2.31 -16.51 11.27
C ALA A 50 -1.20 -17.14 10.40
N LEU A 51 0.07 -16.89 10.73
CA LEU A 51 1.21 -17.25 9.90
C LEU A 51 1.56 -18.73 10.10
N ASN A 52 1.32 -19.52 9.07
CA ASN A 52 1.86 -20.88 8.90
C ASN A 52 2.57 -20.97 7.55
N TRP A 53 3.20 -22.10 7.25
CA TRP A 53 3.88 -22.27 5.96
C TRP A 53 2.91 -22.19 4.79
N GLU A 54 1.73 -22.78 4.92
CA GLU A 54 0.66 -22.80 3.92
C GLU A 54 0.18 -21.36 3.60
N PHE A 55 0.19 -20.47 4.58
CA PHE A 55 -0.15 -19.05 4.40
C PHE A 55 0.72 -18.34 3.34
N PHE A 56 1.99 -18.75 3.22
CA PHE A 56 2.94 -18.16 2.27
C PHE A 56 3.04 -18.88 0.94
N THR A 57 2.58 -20.12 0.85
CA THR A 57 2.76 -20.96 -0.34
C THR A 57 1.46 -21.23 -1.07
N ASP A 58 0.36 -21.22 -0.36
CA ASP A 58 -0.91 -21.61 -0.92
C ASP A 58 -1.72 -20.41 -1.42
N ILE A 59 -2.61 -20.71 -2.34
CA ILE A 59 -3.60 -19.80 -2.88
C ILE A 59 -4.87 -19.94 -2.05
N TYR A 60 -5.57 -18.85 -1.83
CA TYR A 60 -6.85 -18.84 -1.14
C TYR A 60 -7.86 -19.81 -1.78
N GLN A 61 -8.45 -20.63 -0.94
CA GLN A 61 -9.58 -21.49 -1.29
C GLN A 61 -10.80 -20.99 -0.52
N PRO A 62 -11.85 -20.51 -1.20
CA PRO A 62 -13.05 -20.06 -0.51
C PRO A 62 -13.63 -21.19 0.33
N PRO A 63 -14.28 -20.88 1.46
CA PRO A 63 -15.02 -21.86 2.24
C PRO A 63 -15.98 -22.58 1.29
N MET A 64 -16.02 -23.92 1.39
CA MET A 64 -16.67 -24.80 0.42
C MET A 64 -18.00 -24.22 -0.05
N GLN A 65 -18.14 -24.15 -1.38
CA GLN A 65 -19.47 -24.06 -1.99
C GLN A 65 -20.33 -25.12 -1.32
N VAL A 66 -21.43 -24.70 -0.74
CA VAL A 66 -22.50 -25.61 -0.36
C VAL A 66 -22.76 -26.45 -1.60
N SER A 67 -22.36 -27.72 -1.54
CA SER A 67 -22.71 -28.69 -2.56
C SER A 67 -24.23 -28.62 -2.69
N MET A 68 -24.72 -28.03 -3.78
CA MET A 68 -26.16 -28.05 -4.01
C MET A 68 -26.56 -29.53 -3.90
N PRO A 69 -27.57 -29.87 -3.08
CA PRO A 69 -28.05 -31.22 -3.00
C PRO A 69 -28.29 -31.69 -4.43
N ASN A 70 -27.79 -32.87 -4.77
CA ASN A 70 -27.96 -33.46 -6.08
C ASN A 70 -29.49 -33.60 -6.29
N LEU A 71 -30.07 -32.57 -6.87
CA LEU A 71 -31.47 -32.57 -7.27
C LEU A 71 -31.53 -33.62 -8.37
N GLY A 72 -32.04 -34.84 -8.02
CA GLY A 72 -32.27 -35.89 -8.97
C GLY A 72 -33.01 -35.40 -10.22
N PRO A 73 -33.21 -36.23 -11.25
CA PRO A 73 -33.85 -35.79 -12.47
C PRO A 73 -35.19 -35.12 -12.13
N VAL A 74 -35.30 -33.86 -12.53
CA VAL A 74 -36.48 -33.00 -12.28
C VAL A 74 -37.72 -33.69 -12.86
N ASP A 75 -38.71 -34.03 -12.00
CA ASP A 75 -39.97 -34.55 -12.46
C ASP A 75 -40.68 -33.40 -13.26
N PRO A 76 -40.98 -33.63 -14.54
CA PRO A 76 -41.63 -32.59 -15.36
C PRO A 76 -42.99 -32.10 -14.84
N ASN A 77 -43.65 -32.91 -13.99
CA ASN A 77 -44.95 -32.63 -13.42
C ASN A 77 -44.93 -31.97 -12.05
N ASP A 78 -43.83 -32.09 -11.32
CA ASP A 78 -43.59 -31.42 -10.05
C ASP A 78 -42.12 -31.03 -9.93
N PRO A 79 -41.72 -29.84 -10.43
CA PRO A 79 -40.35 -29.36 -10.38
C PRO A 79 -39.84 -29.09 -8.95
N PHE A 80 -40.73 -29.13 -7.96
CA PHE A 80 -40.40 -28.89 -6.55
C PHE A 80 -40.44 -30.15 -5.66
N ALA A 81 -40.89 -31.29 -6.21
CA ALA A 81 -41.05 -32.54 -5.44
C ALA A 81 -39.73 -33.06 -4.82
N ASN A 82 -38.59 -32.71 -5.40
CA ASN A 82 -37.24 -33.07 -4.92
C ASN A 82 -36.56 -31.98 -4.09
N LEU A 83 -37.25 -30.86 -3.83
CA LEU A 83 -36.77 -29.83 -2.93
C LEU A 83 -37.17 -30.20 -1.51
N ASP A 84 -36.25 -30.85 -0.78
CA ASP A 84 -36.42 -31.04 0.67
C ASP A 84 -36.23 -29.68 1.38
N LEU A 85 -37.33 -28.93 1.42
CA LEU A 85 -37.40 -27.64 2.15
C LEU A 85 -37.20 -27.84 3.65
N GLY A 86 -37.37 -29.04 4.18
CA GLY A 86 -37.11 -29.37 5.58
C GLY A 86 -35.61 -29.31 5.91
N SER A 87 -34.74 -29.70 4.98
CA SER A 87 -33.29 -29.57 5.13
C SER A 87 -32.79 -28.15 5.05
N LEU A 88 -33.54 -27.25 4.41
CA LEU A 88 -33.20 -25.82 4.30
C LEU A 88 -33.70 -25.00 5.50
N VAL A 89 -34.64 -25.50 6.28
CA VAL A 89 -35.32 -24.73 7.37
C VAL A 89 -35.04 -25.33 8.75
N GLY A 90 -34.17 -26.36 8.90
CA GLY A 90 -33.76 -26.89 10.20
C GLY A 90 -34.89 -27.60 10.97
N GLY A 91 -35.79 -28.32 10.29
CA GLY A 91 -36.83 -29.15 10.87
C GLY A 91 -36.43 -30.63 11.02
N GLU A 92 -36.74 -31.19 12.17
CA GLU A 92 -36.38 -32.46 12.79
C GLU A 92 -36.04 -33.66 11.91
N PRO A 93 -35.12 -34.53 12.34
CA PRO A 93 -34.67 -35.70 11.57
C PRO A 93 -35.73 -36.79 11.57
N GLY A 94 -36.21 -37.17 10.37
CA GLY A 94 -36.90 -38.42 10.14
C GLY A 94 -35.96 -39.60 10.41
N THR A 95 -36.41 -40.49 11.26
CA THR A 95 -35.79 -41.75 11.73
C THR A 95 -35.18 -42.58 10.58
N GLY A 96 -33.86 -42.70 10.56
CA GLY A 96 -33.18 -43.65 9.66
C GLY A 96 -31.68 -43.60 9.68
N GLN A 97 -31.09 -44.42 10.54
CA GLN A 97 -29.69 -44.88 10.60
C GLN A 97 -28.68 -44.04 11.42
N GLU A 98 -28.33 -44.69 12.53
CA GLU A 98 -27.20 -44.42 13.39
C GLU A 98 -25.89 -44.47 12.61
N GLY A 99 -25.06 -43.45 12.76
CA GLY A 99 -23.66 -43.46 12.33
C GLY A 99 -23.14 -42.23 11.63
N ALA A 100 -23.47 -41.04 12.17
CA ALA A 100 -22.71 -39.83 11.86
C ALA A 100 -22.69 -38.96 13.09
N ASP A 101 -21.53 -38.79 13.63
CA ASP A 101 -21.23 -37.94 14.80
C ASP A 101 -21.85 -36.55 14.69
N ASP A 102 -22.28 -36.05 15.83
CA ASP A 102 -22.89 -34.75 16.12
C ASP A 102 -22.22 -33.57 15.41
N ALA A 103 -22.47 -33.38 14.12
CA ALA A 103 -22.21 -32.09 13.47
C ALA A 103 -23.36 -31.15 13.79
N LYS A 104 -23.21 -30.33 14.82
CA LYS A 104 -24.09 -29.22 15.12
C LYS A 104 -24.24 -28.34 13.90
N GLY A 105 -25.45 -27.95 13.55
CA GLY A 105 -25.78 -27.13 12.38
C GLY A 105 -25.09 -25.74 12.31
N SER A 106 -24.25 -25.38 13.30
CA SER A 106 -23.32 -24.26 13.29
C SER A 106 -22.02 -24.57 12.53
N ASP A 107 -21.63 -25.83 12.38
CA ASP A 107 -20.34 -26.23 11.78
C ASP A 107 -20.34 -26.16 10.25
N ILE A 108 -21.52 -26.10 9.62
CA ILE A 108 -21.63 -26.00 8.14
C ILE A 108 -21.23 -24.60 7.64
N LEU A 109 -21.32 -23.57 8.50
CA LEU A 109 -20.88 -22.19 8.19
C LEU A 109 -19.42 -21.92 8.58
N GLU A 110 -18.77 -22.84 9.27
CA GLU A 110 -17.41 -22.71 9.80
C GLU A 110 -16.38 -23.60 9.11
N ALA A 111 -16.59 -24.04 7.87
CA ALA A 111 -15.50 -24.61 7.12
C ALA A 111 -14.38 -23.55 7.01
N PRO A 112 -13.24 -23.74 7.70
CA PRO A 112 -12.22 -22.71 7.72
C PRO A 112 -11.78 -22.40 6.29
N ALA A 113 -11.72 -21.11 5.94
CA ALA A 113 -11.08 -20.71 4.70
C ALA A 113 -9.66 -21.30 4.72
N ARG A 114 -9.36 -22.16 3.75
CA ARG A 114 -8.06 -22.82 3.61
C ARG A 114 -7.22 -22.04 2.61
N GLY A 115 -5.91 -22.08 2.79
CA GLY A 115 -4.96 -21.47 1.88
C GLY A 115 -4.35 -20.19 2.40
N GLY A 116 -3.57 -19.56 1.54
CA GLY A 116 -2.72 -18.44 1.89
C GLY A 116 -2.93 -17.20 1.01
N VAL A 117 -2.00 -16.27 1.12
CA VAL A 117 -2.04 -14.99 0.42
C VAL A 117 -0.91 -14.83 -0.61
N PHE A 118 -0.30 -15.95 -1.05
CA PHE A 118 0.83 -15.93 -1.98
C PHE A 118 0.51 -15.14 -3.27
N HIS A 119 -0.67 -15.35 -3.85
CA HIS A 119 -1.15 -14.61 -5.02
C HIS A 119 -1.18 -13.08 -4.77
N GLY A 120 -1.56 -12.66 -3.55
CA GLY A 120 -1.57 -11.26 -3.15
C GLY A 120 -0.17 -10.67 -2.98
N ILE A 121 0.79 -11.46 -2.45
CA ILE A 121 2.21 -11.04 -2.32
C ILE A 121 2.80 -10.78 -3.71
N VAL A 122 2.65 -11.76 -4.62
CA VAL A 122 3.17 -11.66 -5.99
C VAL A 122 2.53 -10.48 -6.73
N GLY A 123 1.20 -10.34 -6.66
CA GLY A 123 0.51 -9.26 -7.34
C GLY A 123 0.86 -7.87 -6.78
N THR A 124 0.96 -7.71 -5.45
CA THR A 124 1.42 -6.44 -4.86
C THR A 124 2.81 -6.07 -5.35
N LEU A 125 3.76 -7.02 -5.34
CA LEU A 125 5.11 -6.77 -5.81
C LEU A 125 5.13 -6.39 -7.30
N LEU A 126 4.41 -7.11 -8.14
CA LEU A 126 4.37 -6.85 -9.59
C LEU A 126 3.77 -5.47 -9.88
N ILE A 127 2.56 -5.20 -9.38
CA ILE A 127 1.84 -3.95 -9.65
C ILE A 127 2.64 -2.75 -9.12
N THR A 128 3.15 -2.84 -7.88
CA THR A 128 3.87 -1.73 -7.26
C THR A 128 5.25 -1.50 -7.89
N THR A 129 5.96 -2.58 -8.29
CA THR A 129 7.26 -2.46 -8.95
C THR A 129 7.12 -1.83 -10.34
N VAL A 130 6.13 -2.23 -11.11
CA VAL A 130 5.86 -1.62 -12.44
C VAL A 130 5.50 -0.14 -12.27
N ALA A 131 4.63 0.20 -11.31
CA ALA A 131 4.32 1.59 -11.00
C ALA A 131 5.58 2.38 -10.63
N LEU A 132 6.46 1.81 -9.81
CA LEU A 132 7.71 2.44 -9.38
C LEU A 132 8.69 2.65 -10.54
N ILE A 133 8.83 1.67 -11.45
CA ILE A 133 9.68 1.78 -12.63
C ILE A 133 9.23 2.94 -13.53
N ILE A 134 7.93 3.15 -13.66
CA ILE A 134 7.37 4.26 -14.45
C ILE A 134 7.48 5.59 -13.69
N ALA A 135 7.13 5.60 -12.40
CA ALA A 135 7.09 6.82 -11.59
C ALA A 135 8.48 7.40 -11.30
N THR A 136 9.50 6.53 -11.11
CA THR A 136 10.84 6.97 -10.68
C THR A 136 11.51 7.90 -11.69
N PRO A 137 11.65 7.57 -12.98
CA PRO A 137 12.28 8.49 -13.93
C PRO A 137 11.48 9.78 -14.09
N ILE A 138 10.16 9.72 -14.13
CA ILE A 138 9.29 10.91 -14.28
C ILE A 138 9.45 11.82 -13.05
N GLY A 139 9.33 11.25 -11.86
CA GLY A 139 9.40 12.02 -10.62
C GLY A 139 10.79 12.62 -10.35
N ILE A 140 11.87 11.85 -10.61
CA ILE A 140 13.24 12.36 -10.46
C ILE A 140 13.50 13.49 -11.45
N MET A 141 13.17 13.34 -12.73
CA MET A 141 13.38 14.37 -13.74
C MET A 141 12.59 15.64 -13.43
N ALA A 142 11.32 15.49 -13.00
CA ALA A 142 10.53 16.62 -12.56
C ALA A 142 11.16 17.30 -11.33
N GLY A 143 11.59 16.55 -10.32
CA GLY A 143 12.24 17.10 -9.12
C GLY A 143 13.55 17.83 -9.40
N ILE A 144 14.38 17.28 -10.33
CA ILE A 144 15.59 17.97 -10.81
C ILE A 144 15.21 19.29 -11.46
N PHE A 145 14.23 19.28 -12.38
CA PHE A 145 13.78 20.51 -13.05
C PHE A 145 13.30 21.56 -12.06
N LEU A 146 12.51 21.17 -11.05
CA LEU A 146 12.01 22.08 -10.01
C LEU A 146 13.13 22.65 -9.12
N SER A 147 14.19 21.89 -8.89
CA SER A 147 15.36 22.33 -8.11
C SER A 147 16.28 23.26 -8.87
N GLU A 148 16.54 22.97 -10.16
CA GLU A 148 17.50 23.71 -10.99
C GLU A 148 16.88 25.01 -11.59
N PHE A 149 15.55 25.04 -11.77
CA PHE A 149 14.85 26.18 -12.37
C PHE A 149 13.69 26.69 -11.49
N PRO A 150 13.97 27.11 -10.23
CA PRO A 150 12.92 27.43 -9.25
C PRO A 150 12.01 28.59 -9.67
N ASP A 151 12.54 29.57 -10.40
CA ASP A 151 11.84 30.82 -10.79
C ASP A 151 11.14 30.70 -12.16
N ASN A 152 11.20 29.53 -12.80
CA ASN A 152 10.54 29.31 -14.08
C ASN A 152 9.02 29.14 -13.90
N SER A 153 8.21 29.77 -14.76
CA SER A 153 6.75 29.65 -14.72
C SER A 153 6.27 28.21 -14.96
N VAL A 154 6.99 27.42 -15.76
CA VAL A 154 6.72 25.98 -15.95
C VAL A 154 6.97 25.22 -14.65
N ALA A 155 8.05 25.53 -13.92
CA ALA A 155 8.33 24.92 -12.63
C ALA A 155 7.21 25.20 -11.61
N THR A 156 6.70 26.44 -11.61
CA THR A 156 5.55 26.80 -10.75
C THR A 156 4.31 26.00 -11.09
N THR A 157 4.03 25.78 -12.38
CA THR A 157 2.90 24.96 -12.84
C THR A 157 3.07 23.48 -12.47
N VAL A 158 4.27 22.91 -12.66
CA VAL A 158 4.57 21.51 -12.30
C VAL A 158 4.47 21.31 -10.79
N ARG A 159 4.96 22.29 -10.00
CA ARG A 159 4.84 22.25 -8.52
C ARG A 159 3.38 22.28 -8.10
N PHE A 160 2.59 23.18 -8.66
CA PHE A 160 1.15 23.27 -8.41
C PHE A 160 0.43 21.97 -8.78
N ALA A 161 0.71 21.38 -9.96
CA ALA A 161 0.13 20.12 -10.37
C ALA A 161 0.50 18.97 -9.42
N SER A 162 1.77 18.89 -8.97
CA SER A 162 2.21 17.91 -7.99
C SER A 162 1.51 18.07 -6.63
N ASP A 163 1.27 19.32 -6.20
CA ASP A 163 0.56 19.60 -4.96
C ASP A 163 -0.91 19.20 -5.04
N VAL A 164 -1.57 19.49 -6.16
CA VAL A 164 -2.97 19.07 -6.42
C VAL A 164 -3.08 17.56 -6.43
N LEU A 165 -2.18 16.85 -7.13
CA LEU A 165 -2.17 15.38 -7.16
C LEU A 165 -1.90 14.77 -5.79
N SER A 166 -0.99 15.36 -5.00
CA SER A 166 -0.70 14.88 -3.64
C SER A 166 -1.87 15.09 -2.68
N GLY A 167 -2.67 16.14 -2.89
CA GLY A 167 -3.86 16.45 -2.09
C GLY A 167 -5.14 15.77 -2.58
N ALA A 168 -5.12 15.17 -3.77
CA ALA A 168 -6.29 14.49 -4.31
C ALA A 168 -6.60 13.20 -3.53
N PRO A 169 -7.87 12.94 -3.18
CA PRO A 169 -8.26 11.65 -2.62
C PRO A 169 -7.89 10.50 -3.58
N SER A 170 -7.25 9.46 -3.05
CA SER A 170 -6.74 8.34 -3.88
C SER A 170 -7.84 7.61 -4.64
N ILE A 171 -9.08 7.63 -4.14
CA ILE A 171 -10.24 7.06 -4.84
C ILE A 171 -10.54 7.82 -6.16
N ILE A 172 -10.36 9.15 -6.20
CA ILE A 172 -10.56 9.95 -7.42
C ILE A 172 -9.53 9.54 -8.48
N VAL A 173 -8.28 9.33 -8.08
CA VAL A 173 -7.24 8.83 -8.98
C VAL A 173 -7.62 7.44 -9.51
N GLY A 174 -8.16 6.56 -8.67
CA GLY A 174 -8.66 5.25 -9.06
C GLY A 174 -9.80 5.32 -10.07
N VAL A 175 -10.81 6.16 -9.82
CA VAL A 175 -11.94 6.38 -10.74
C VAL A 175 -11.47 6.97 -12.07
N THR A 176 -10.53 7.91 -12.03
CA THR A 176 -9.95 8.48 -13.25
C THR A 176 -9.22 7.42 -14.07
N ALA A 177 -8.40 6.60 -13.43
CA ALA A 177 -7.71 5.49 -14.07
C ALA A 177 -8.71 4.44 -14.62
N TYR A 178 -9.78 4.16 -13.89
CA TYR A 178 -10.88 3.31 -14.37
C TYR A 178 -11.47 3.82 -15.70
N ILE A 179 -11.84 5.10 -15.74
CA ILE A 179 -12.45 5.70 -16.94
C ILE A 179 -11.46 5.70 -18.12
N LEU A 180 -10.21 6.06 -17.86
CA LEU A 180 -9.21 6.25 -18.92
C LEU A 180 -8.59 4.94 -19.42
N ILE A 181 -8.56 3.88 -18.61
CA ILE A 181 -7.85 2.64 -18.92
C ILE A 181 -8.81 1.46 -18.96
N VAL A 182 -9.48 1.17 -17.82
CA VAL A 182 -10.35 -0.03 -17.72
C VAL A 182 -11.52 0.05 -18.67
N ASN A 183 -12.16 1.23 -18.79
CA ASN A 183 -13.30 1.48 -19.66
C ASN A 183 -12.89 1.95 -21.06
N ALA A 184 -11.59 2.09 -21.35
CA ALA A 184 -11.10 2.43 -22.68
C ALA A 184 -11.40 1.27 -23.63
N LYS A 185 -11.82 1.62 -24.86
CA LYS A 185 -12.12 0.61 -25.89
C LYS A 185 -10.86 0.11 -26.55
N GLY A 186 -10.68 -1.19 -26.56
CA GLY A 186 -9.65 -1.87 -27.32
C GLY A 186 -9.90 -1.80 -28.84
N ALA A 187 -9.01 -2.40 -29.61
CA ALA A 187 -9.13 -2.46 -31.08
C ALA A 187 -10.37 -3.25 -31.55
N ASP A 188 -10.89 -4.11 -30.72
CA ASP A 188 -12.11 -4.91 -30.91
C ASP A 188 -13.42 -4.16 -30.50
N GLY A 189 -13.29 -2.91 -30.01
CA GLY A 189 -14.39 -2.08 -29.54
C GLY A 189 -14.90 -2.44 -28.15
N GLN A 190 -14.34 -3.47 -27.49
CA GLN A 190 -14.68 -3.85 -26.12
C GLN A 190 -13.83 -3.07 -25.11
N PRO A 191 -14.32 -2.87 -23.86
CA PRO A 191 -13.50 -2.31 -22.79
C PRO A 191 -12.26 -3.17 -22.54
N LEU A 192 -11.11 -2.53 -22.26
CA LEU A 192 -9.87 -3.23 -21.91
C LEU A 192 -10.00 -4.10 -20.66
N GLY A 193 -10.91 -3.72 -19.75
CA GLY A 193 -11.20 -4.49 -18.54
C GLY A 193 -10.23 -4.20 -17.38
N PHE A 194 -10.51 -4.85 -16.26
CA PHE A 194 -9.66 -4.76 -15.08
C PHE A 194 -8.34 -5.48 -15.32
N ALA A 195 -7.23 -4.85 -14.92
CA ALA A 195 -5.90 -5.38 -15.18
C ALA A 195 -4.87 -4.84 -14.18
N GLY A 196 -3.83 -5.63 -13.91
CA GLY A 196 -2.70 -5.21 -13.08
C GLY A 196 -2.00 -3.96 -13.61
N ILE A 197 -1.90 -3.83 -14.93
CA ILE A 197 -1.30 -2.65 -15.58
C ILE A 197 -2.12 -1.36 -15.32
N ALA A 198 -3.45 -1.46 -15.30
CA ALA A 198 -4.30 -0.32 -14.95
C ALA A 198 -4.07 0.13 -13.50
N GLY A 199 -3.91 -0.83 -12.57
CA GLY A 199 -3.49 -0.55 -11.20
C GLY A 199 -2.11 0.07 -11.10
N SER A 200 -1.14 -0.44 -11.87
CA SER A 200 0.21 0.13 -11.89
C SER A 200 0.23 1.59 -12.39
N ILE A 201 -0.56 1.92 -13.40
CA ILE A 201 -0.68 3.30 -13.89
C ILE A 201 -1.37 4.18 -12.85
N ALA A 202 -2.43 3.70 -12.21
CA ALA A 202 -3.09 4.44 -11.13
C ALA A 202 -2.15 4.75 -9.96
N LEU A 203 -1.34 3.76 -9.53
CA LEU A 203 -0.32 3.96 -8.50
C LEU A 203 0.79 4.92 -8.97
N THR A 204 1.16 4.89 -10.25
CA THR A 204 2.14 5.84 -10.80
C THR A 204 1.72 7.28 -10.57
N PHE A 205 0.44 7.63 -10.81
CA PHE A 205 -0.06 8.98 -10.55
C PHE A 205 0.08 9.41 -9.08
N LEU A 206 0.01 8.49 -8.13
CA LEU A 206 0.20 8.78 -6.71
C LEU A 206 1.68 8.83 -6.30
N MET A 207 2.54 8.05 -6.98
CA MET A 207 3.96 7.97 -6.65
C MET A 207 4.76 9.15 -7.23
N VAL A 208 4.43 9.59 -8.46
CA VAL A 208 5.15 10.68 -9.15
C VAL A 208 5.27 11.93 -8.29
N PRO A 209 4.20 12.52 -7.74
CA PRO A 209 4.32 13.74 -6.94
C PRO A 209 5.15 13.53 -5.67
N THR A 210 5.07 12.35 -5.05
CA THR A 210 5.88 12.02 -3.86
C THR A 210 7.36 12.01 -4.21
N ILE A 211 7.75 11.35 -5.31
CA ILE A 211 9.14 11.29 -5.78
C ILE A 211 9.63 12.69 -6.22
N THR A 212 8.79 13.44 -6.94
CA THR A 212 9.10 14.79 -7.40
C THR A 212 9.44 15.72 -6.24
N ARG A 213 8.56 15.77 -5.24
CA ARG A 213 8.73 16.61 -4.05
C ARG A 213 9.97 16.24 -3.25
N THR A 214 10.13 14.96 -2.93
CA THR A 214 11.28 14.50 -2.14
C THR A 214 12.60 14.73 -2.89
N THR A 215 12.61 14.55 -4.21
CA THR A 215 13.80 14.83 -5.05
C THR A 215 14.11 16.32 -5.04
N GLU A 216 13.13 17.19 -5.27
CA GLU A 216 13.32 18.65 -5.20
C GLU A 216 13.88 19.09 -3.85
N GLU A 217 13.28 18.61 -2.75
CA GLU A 217 13.70 18.98 -1.38
C GLU A 217 15.13 18.52 -1.08
N VAL A 218 15.47 17.28 -1.44
CA VAL A 218 16.81 16.72 -1.19
C VAL A 218 17.88 17.40 -2.05
N LEU A 219 17.59 17.75 -3.29
CA LEU A 219 18.52 18.49 -4.15
C LEU A 219 18.76 19.91 -3.66
N LYS A 220 17.77 20.56 -3.05
CA LYS A 220 17.93 21.88 -2.41
C LYS A 220 18.81 21.85 -1.14
N LEU A 221 18.97 20.70 -0.52
CA LEU A 221 19.87 20.56 0.65
C LEU A 221 21.35 20.50 0.25
N VAL A 222 21.68 20.30 -1.03
CA VAL A 222 23.07 20.33 -1.51
C VAL A 222 23.58 21.78 -1.45
N PRO A 223 24.67 22.05 -0.70
CA PRO A 223 25.19 23.40 -0.54
C PRO A 223 25.49 24.09 -1.86
N GLU A 224 25.13 25.37 -1.98
CA GLU A 224 25.33 26.17 -3.18
C GLU A 224 26.83 26.29 -3.54
N ALA A 225 27.70 26.38 -2.51
CA ALA A 225 29.15 26.36 -2.69
C ALA A 225 29.66 25.12 -3.46
N THR A 226 29.00 23.97 -3.33
CA THR A 226 29.36 22.75 -4.10
C THR A 226 29.01 22.90 -5.58
N ARG A 227 27.90 23.58 -5.88
CA ARG A 227 27.48 23.87 -7.26
C ARG A 227 28.42 24.91 -7.91
N GLU A 228 28.70 26.00 -7.18
CA GLU A 228 29.61 27.05 -7.62
C GLU A 228 31.03 26.53 -7.86
N ALA A 229 31.54 25.65 -7.00
CA ALA A 229 32.85 25.03 -7.19
C ALA A 229 32.95 24.24 -8.49
N ALA A 230 31.91 23.48 -8.84
CA ALA A 230 31.85 22.73 -10.10
C ALA A 230 31.81 23.66 -11.32
N LEU A 231 31.03 24.75 -11.24
CA LEU A 231 30.95 25.76 -12.29
C LEU A 231 32.29 26.51 -12.46
N ALA A 232 32.99 26.84 -11.35
CA ALA A 232 34.31 27.48 -11.36
C ALA A 232 35.38 26.63 -12.03
N MET A 233 35.22 25.28 -12.00
CA MET A 233 36.09 24.34 -12.73
C MET A 233 35.73 24.23 -14.23
N GLY A 234 34.80 25.04 -14.73
CA GLY A 234 34.39 25.07 -16.13
C GLY A 234 33.29 24.06 -16.52
N ALA A 235 32.64 23.43 -15.52
CA ALA A 235 31.52 22.54 -15.78
C ALA A 235 30.29 23.34 -16.26
N THR A 236 29.52 22.79 -17.17
CA THR A 236 28.19 23.32 -17.49
C THR A 236 27.19 22.99 -16.37
N THR A 237 26.10 23.72 -16.23
CA THR A 237 25.08 23.50 -15.21
C THR A 237 24.58 22.03 -15.21
N TRP A 238 24.25 21.50 -16.38
CA TRP A 238 23.82 20.12 -16.52
C TRP A 238 24.88 19.10 -16.08
N TYR A 239 26.14 19.33 -16.49
CA TYR A 239 27.24 18.46 -16.10
C TYR A 239 27.43 18.49 -14.57
N SER A 240 27.40 19.68 -13.95
CA SER A 240 27.44 19.85 -12.50
C SER A 240 26.30 19.10 -11.81
N THR A 241 25.06 19.24 -12.30
CA THR A 241 23.89 18.60 -11.73
C THR A 241 24.03 17.07 -11.75
N PHE A 242 24.36 16.47 -12.90
CA PHE A 242 24.42 15.02 -13.02
C PHE A 242 25.67 14.39 -12.36
N THR A 243 26.80 15.11 -12.34
CA THR A 243 28.08 14.55 -11.87
C THR A 243 28.36 14.86 -10.40
N VAL A 244 27.83 15.96 -9.87
CA VAL A 244 28.12 16.42 -8.52
C VAL A 244 26.87 16.41 -7.65
N VAL A 245 25.80 17.11 -8.08
CA VAL A 245 24.63 17.35 -7.24
C VAL A 245 23.82 16.07 -7.00
N ILE A 246 23.46 15.35 -8.07
CA ILE A 246 22.68 14.11 -7.96
C ILE A 246 23.43 13.03 -7.17
N PRO A 247 24.70 12.73 -7.42
CA PRO A 247 25.45 11.77 -6.63
C PRO A 247 25.55 12.14 -5.14
N THR A 248 25.67 13.43 -4.82
CA THR A 248 25.68 13.93 -3.43
C THR A 248 24.32 13.72 -2.75
N ALA A 249 23.22 13.92 -3.48
CA ALA A 249 21.84 13.80 -3.02
C ALA A 249 21.28 12.36 -3.12
N LEU A 250 22.02 11.42 -3.70
CA LEU A 250 21.51 10.10 -4.09
C LEU A 250 20.85 9.33 -2.94
N SER A 251 21.42 9.39 -1.73
CA SER A 251 20.83 8.70 -0.57
C SER A 251 19.44 9.23 -0.21
N GLY A 252 19.23 10.52 -0.35
CA GLY A 252 17.95 11.16 -0.12
C GLY A 252 16.93 10.84 -1.23
N ILE A 253 17.38 10.87 -2.49
CA ILE A 253 16.54 10.51 -3.64
C ILE A 253 16.05 9.06 -3.49
N VAL A 254 16.93 8.12 -3.18
CA VAL A 254 16.55 6.72 -2.94
C VAL A 254 15.57 6.60 -1.78
N THR A 255 15.76 7.37 -0.72
CA THR A 255 14.80 7.40 0.41
C THR A 255 13.41 7.88 -0.04
N GLY A 256 13.34 8.91 -0.89
CA GLY A 256 12.10 9.41 -1.47
C GLY A 256 11.39 8.36 -2.36
N VAL A 257 12.16 7.65 -3.19
CA VAL A 257 11.63 6.54 -4.01
C VAL A 257 11.08 5.42 -3.13
N MET A 258 11.78 5.06 -2.03
CA MET A 258 11.30 4.05 -1.10
C MET A 258 10.05 4.48 -0.34
N LEU A 259 9.94 5.76 0.00
CA LEU A 259 8.72 6.31 0.60
C LEU A 259 7.53 6.19 -0.36
N ALA A 260 7.73 6.50 -1.65
CA ALA A 260 6.72 6.33 -2.68
C ALA A 260 6.32 4.85 -2.85
N PHE A 261 7.30 3.92 -2.84
CA PHE A 261 7.04 2.48 -2.86
C PHE A 261 6.19 2.04 -1.65
N ALA A 262 6.60 2.41 -0.44
CA ALA A 262 5.89 2.04 0.78
C ALA A 262 4.44 2.54 0.77
N ARG A 263 4.21 3.77 0.30
CA ARG A 263 2.88 4.34 0.13
C ARG A 263 2.08 3.56 -0.91
N GLY A 264 2.61 3.38 -2.11
CA GLY A 264 1.92 2.70 -3.21
C GLY A 264 1.59 1.24 -2.92
N ALA A 265 2.49 0.52 -2.22
CA ALA A 265 2.25 -0.87 -1.82
C ALA A 265 1.07 -1.02 -0.84
N GLY A 266 0.76 0.03 -0.06
CA GLY A 266 -0.36 0.04 0.88
C GLY A 266 -1.66 0.65 0.34
N GLU A 267 -1.68 1.17 -0.88
CA GLU A 267 -2.86 1.81 -1.46
C GLU A 267 -3.93 0.78 -1.84
N THR A 268 -5.15 1.01 -1.35
CA THR A 268 -6.29 0.11 -1.59
C THR A 268 -7.28 0.70 -2.59
N ALA A 269 -7.67 1.97 -2.40
CA ALA A 269 -8.77 2.59 -3.16
C ALA A 269 -8.56 2.63 -4.68
N PRO A 270 -7.37 2.99 -5.22
CA PRO A 270 -7.15 2.95 -6.67
C PRO A 270 -7.18 1.52 -7.21
N LEU A 271 -6.69 0.54 -6.44
CA LEU A 271 -6.63 -0.85 -6.88
C LEU A 271 -8.02 -1.51 -6.94
N ILE A 272 -8.94 -1.15 -6.03
CA ILE A 272 -10.34 -1.62 -6.10
C ILE A 272 -10.95 -1.24 -7.45
N MET A 273 -10.68 -0.02 -7.95
CA MET A 273 -11.26 0.50 -9.18
C MET A 273 -10.57 0.01 -10.46
N THR A 274 -9.35 -0.53 -10.36
CA THR A 274 -8.54 -0.81 -11.56
C THR A 274 -8.14 -2.26 -11.72
N VAL A 275 -7.98 -3.01 -10.62
CA VAL A 275 -7.45 -4.38 -10.63
C VAL A 275 -8.53 -5.42 -10.35
N LEU A 276 -9.60 -5.02 -9.65
CA LEU A 276 -10.73 -5.86 -9.20
C LEU A 276 -10.35 -6.91 -8.14
N GLY A 277 -9.14 -7.45 -8.19
CA GLY A 277 -8.70 -8.58 -7.37
C GLY A 277 -8.99 -9.93 -8.00
N SER A 278 -8.17 -10.91 -7.68
CA SER A 278 -8.30 -12.31 -8.12
C SER A 278 -7.96 -13.23 -6.96
N ASN A 279 -8.63 -14.38 -6.89
CA ASN A 279 -8.28 -15.44 -5.93
C ASN A 279 -7.32 -16.46 -6.55
N VAL A 280 -6.90 -16.27 -7.81
CA VAL A 280 -5.97 -17.11 -8.53
C VAL A 280 -4.65 -16.38 -8.70
N LEU A 281 -3.54 -17.11 -8.71
CA LEU A 281 -2.23 -16.54 -8.99
C LEU A 281 -2.16 -16.13 -10.47
N MET A 282 -2.20 -14.82 -10.70
CA MET A 282 -1.99 -14.22 -12.03
C MET A 282 -0.64 -13.52 -12.04
N THR A 283 0.15 -13.80 -13.08
CA THR A 283 1.44 -13.10 -13.34
C THR A 283 1.36 -12.21 -14.57
N ASN A 284 0.28 -12.32 -15.35
CA ASN A 284 0.01 -11.48 -16.50
C ASN A 284 -0.59 -10.14 -16.04
N LEU A 285 0.13 -9.05 -16.27
CA LEU A 285 -0.30 -7.69 -15.91
C LEU A 285 -1.54 -7.20 -16.67
N PHE A 286 -1.93 -7.86 -17.74
CA PHE A 286 -3.11 -7.49 -18.54
C PHE A 286 -4.39 -8.21 -18.07
N GLU A 287 -4.33 -8.91 -16.95
CA GLU A 287 -5.44 -9.61 -16.33
C GLU A 287 -5.73 -9.07 -14.93
N PRO A 288 -6.93 -9.32 -14.38
CA PRO A 288 -7.23 -9.01 -12.99
C PRO A 288 -6.24 -9.72 -12.04
N MET A 289 -5.70 -9.00 -11.09
CA MET A 289 -4.67 -9.51 -10.17
C MET A 289 -5.09 -9.34 -8.71
N ALA A 290 -4.54 -10.20 -7.84
CA ALA A 290 -4.62 -9.99 -6.41
C ALA A 290 -3.68 -8.87 -5.96
N ALA A 291 -3.99 -8.27 -4.81
CA ALA A 291 -3.05 -7.41 -4.08
C ALA A 291 -3.34 -7.53 -2.57
N LEU A 292 -2.30 -7.52 -1.74
CA LEU A 292 -2.45 -7.64 -0.28
C LEU A 292 -3.40 -6.60 0.32
N PRO A 293 -3.36 -5.30 -0.07
CA PRO A 293 -4.34 -4.33 0.41
C PRO A 293 -5.78 -4.69 0.06
N LEU A 294 -6.02 -5.26 -1.13
CA LEU A 294 -7.36 -5.69 -1.55
C LEU A 294 -7.84 -6.91 -0.76
N ILE A 295 -6.96 -7.87 -0.51
CA ILE A 295 -7.24 -9.05 0.32
C ILE A 295 -7.57 -8.61 1.74
N THR A 296 -6.74 -7.75 2.33
CA THR A 296 -6.97 -7.20 3.67
C THR A 296 -8.33 -6.51 3.74
N TYR A 297 -8.64 -5.61 2.80
CA TYR A 297 -9.90 -4.89 2.77
C TYR A 297 -11.09 -5.84 2.65
N ARG A 298 -11.08 -6.71 1.65
CA ARG A 298 -12.20 -7.60 1.33
C ARG A 298 -12.51 -8.57 2.47
N TYR A 299 -11.48 -9.17 3.07
CA TYR A 299 -11.67 -10.17 4.11
C TYR A 299 -11.89 -9.58 5.51
N THR A 300 -11.54 -8.31 5.73
CA THR A 300 -11.93 -7.62 6.97
C THR A 300 -13.44 -7.40 7.06
N GLU A 301 -14.12 -7.24 5.92
CA GLU A 301 -15.58 -7.07 5.86
C GLU A 301 -16.33 -8.41 5.81
N SER A 302 -15.63 -9.53 5.75
CA SER A 302 -16.25 -10.85 5.68
C SER A 302 -16.92 -11.25 7.00
N PRO A 303 -18.09 -11.89 6.94
CA PRO A 303 -18.75 -12.45 8.12
C PRO A 303 -18.04 -13.71 8.67
N PHE A 304 -17.07 -14.28 7.92
CA PHE A 304 -16.39 -15.51 8.32
C PHE A 304 -15.14 -15.22 9.15
N PRO A 305 -15.03 -15.73 10.40
CA PRO A 305 -13.86 -15.50 11.27
C PRO A 305 -12.53 -15.95 10.66
N SER A 306 -12.54 -17.02 9.87
CA SER A 306 -11.36 -17.54 9.17
C SER A 306 -10.81 -16.55 8.12
N GLU A 307 -11.68 -15.87 7.37
CA GLU A 307 -11.28 -14.84 6.41
C GLU A 307 -10.78 -13.58 7.12
N ASN A 308 -11.40 -13.22 8.25
CA ASN A 308 -10.90 -12.13 9.10
C ASN A 308 -9.47 -12.40 9.59
N THR A 309 -9.17 -13.64 9.97
CA THR A 309 -7.80 -14.04 10.34
C THR A 309 -6.82 -13.90 9.17
N LEU A 310 -7.23 -14.28 7.96
CA LEU A 310 -6.44 -14.06 6.74
C LEU A 310 -6.23 -12.56 6.44
N ALA A 311 -7.23 -11.71 6.69
CA ALA A 311 -7.11 -10.27 6.54
C ALA A 311 -6.01 -9.68 7.43
N TRP A 312 -6.00 -10.03 8.72
CA TRP A 312 -4.97 -9.58 9.65
C TRP A 312 -3.60 -10.15 9.32
N GLY A 313 -3.53 -11.42 8.89
CA GLY A 313 -2.30 -12.04 8.38
C GLY A 313 -1.77 -11.32 7.15
N SER A 314 -2.64 -10.98 6.18
CA SER A 314 -2.23 -10.25 4.97
C SER A 314 -1.75 -8.83 5.27
N ALA A 315 -2.38 -8.13 6.22
CA ALA A 315 -1.93 -6.83 6.70
C ALA A 315 -0.53 -6.91 7.35
N PHE A 316 -0.29 -7.94 8.17
CA PHE A 316 1.02 -8.19 8.77
C PHE A 316 2.08 -8.47 7.69
N VAL A 317 1.78 -9.34 6.72
CA VAL A 317 2.69 -9.65 5.62
C VAL A 317 2.98 -8.42 4.77
N LEU A 318 1.98 -7.59 4.47
CA LEU A 318 2.19 -6.33 3.75
C LEU A 318 3.15 -5.41 4.50
N MET A 319 2.97 -5.24 5.80
CA MET A 319 3.86 -4.46 6.66
C MET A 319 5.30 -5.01 6.63
N MET A 320 5.46 -6.33 6.77
CA MET A 320 6.77 -6.99 6.72
C MET A 320 7.41 -6.89 5.34
N LEU A 321 6.65 -7.03 4.26
CA LEU A 321 7.13 -6.90 2.90
C LEU A 321 7.67 -5.50 2.63
N VAL A 322 6.92 -4.47 2.98
CA VAL A 322 7.36 -3.08 2.85
C VAL A 322 8.62 -2.81 3.68
N LEU A 323 8.65 -3.29 4.92
CA LEU A 323 9.83 -3.15 5.80
C LEU A 323 11.05 -3.86 5.22
N LEU A 324 10.89 -5.10 4.75
CA LEU A 324 11.96 -5.91 4.16
C LEU A 324 12.54 -5.21 2.91
N VAL A 325 11.69 -4.76 1.99
CA VAL A 325 12.13 -4.05 0.78
C VAL A 325 12.89 -2.78 1.15
N ASN A 326 12.38 -1.98 2.10
CA ASN A 326 13.06 -0.78 2.58
C ASN A 326 14.44 -1.09 3.18
N ILE A 327 14.56 -2.14 3.99
CA ILE A 327 15.84 -2.56 4.59
C ILE A 327 16.80 -3.02 3.49
N LEU A 328 16.37 -3.88 2.56
CA LEU A 328 17.20 -4.40 1.49
C LEU A 328 17.77 -3.29 0.60
N VAL A 329 16.92 -2.34 0.18
CA VAL A 329 17.35 -1.21 -0.65
C VAL A 329 18.32 -0.31 0.13
N ARG A 330 18.05 -0.05 1.42
CA ARG A 330 18.93 0.75 2.26
C ARG A 330 20.32 0.12 2.44
N ILE A 331 20.36 -1.20 2.63
CA ILE A 331 21.65 -1.94 2.73
C ILE A 331 22.39 -1.88 1.39
N ALA A 332 21.70 -2.13 0.27
CA ALA A 332 22.29 -2.10 -1.06
C ALA A 332 22.88 -0.72 -1.41
N THR A 333 22.14 0.35 -1.06
CA THR A 333 22.57 1.73 -1.32
C THR A 333 23.72 2.16 -0.40
N ARG A 334 23.72 1.75 0.88
CA ARG A 334 24.80 2.08 1.82
C ARG A 334 26.16 1.59 1.36
N ASN A 335 26.22 0.40 0.77
CA ASN A 335 27.48 -0.19 0.31
C ASN A 335 28.08 0.57 -0.88
N ARG A 336 27.25 1.11 -1.76
CA ARG A 336 27.71 1.91 -2.91
C ARG A 336 28.19 3.31 -2.54
N LEU A 337 27.62 3.91 -1.47
CA LEU A 337 28.02 5.23 -0.97
C LEU A 337 29.32 5.20 -0.15
N ARG A 338 29.72 4.04 0.37
CA ARG A 338 30.97 3.87 1.13
C ARG A 338 32.21 3.69 0.24
N MET A 339 32.02 3.40 -1.04
CA MET A 339 33.09 3.16 -2.01
C MET A 339 33.42 4.41 -2.86
N ARG A 340 32.80 5.55 -2.58
CA ARG A 340 33.10 6.88 -3.17
C ARG A 340 33.49 7.85 -2.05
#